data_de005442855ec5599b0fab965f70dcb1
#
_entry.id   de005442855ec5599b0fab965f70dcb1
#
_cell.length_a   1.000
_cell.length_b   1.000
_cell.length_c   1.000
_cell.angle_alpha   90.00
_cell.angle_beta   90.00
_cell.angle_gamma   90.00
#
_symmetry.space_group_name_H-M   'P 1'
#
loop_
_entity.id
_entity.type
_entity.pdbx_description
1 polymer ?
#
loop_
_entity_poly.entity_id
_entity_poly.type
_entity_poly.pdbx_seq_one_letter_code
_entity_poly.pdbx_strand_id
1 'polypeptide(L)'
;HYPLRRQRQMCIRDSVKALKALSENRFQDQIAPIKVEETYLDSSGKKVNRNYEVTKDEGPRKGTSISALSKLRAVFANNGSVTAGNSSQMSDGAAFVMVMSEEMVKELNIEPIARMVNYAAAGVEPKIMGIGPVAAVPKVLKQSGLKQNDVELIELNEAFASQSLAVMRELNLNQDIVNVNGGAIALGHPLGCTGAKLSVQLFDEMRKRNMKGKFGMVTMCVGTGQGAAGIFEFLN
;
A
#
# COMPACT_ATOMS: atom_id res chain seq x y z
N HIS A 1 -12.11 -6.62 23.31
CA HIS A 1 -13.01 -6.18 22.21
C HIS A 1 -12.65 -4.83 21.60
N TYR A 2 -12.00 -3.93 22.33
CA TYR A 2 -11.60 -2.61 21.83
C TYR A 2 -10.62 -2.67 20.63
N PRO A 3 -9.61 -3.55 20.60
CA PRO A 3 -8.72 -3.68 19.45
C PRO A 3 -9.44 -4.12 18.17
N LEU A 4 -10.39 -5.06 18.24
CA LEU A 4 -11.16 -5.52 17.07
C LEU A 4 -12.04 -4.43 16.47
N ARG A 5 -12.66 -3.60 17.30
CA ARG A 5 -13.47 -2.49 16.84
C ARG A 5 -12.61 -1.50 16.01
N ARG A 6 -11.43 -1.16 16.49
CA ARG A 6 -10.50 -0.26 15.77
C ARG A 6 -10.01 -0.87 14.45
N GLN A 7 -9.69 -2.17 14.44
CA GLN A 7 -9.32 -2.87 13.19
C GLN A 7 -10.46 -2.77 12.17
N ARG A 8 -11.71 -3.06 12.56
CA ARG A 8 -12.87 -2.94 11.67
C ARG A 8 -13.11 -1.50 11.19
N GLN A 9 -12.94 -0.52 12.06
CA GLN A 9 -13.03 0.90 11.68
C GLN A 9 -11.98 1.28 10.65
N MET A 10 -10.74 0.79 10.79
CA MET A 10 -9.69 0.99 9.80
C MET A 10 -10.07 0.40 8.45
N CYS A 11 -10.55 -0.86 8.41
CA CYS A 11 -10.95 -1.51 7.16
C CYS A 11 -12.10 -0.77 6.46
N ILE A 12 -13.07 -0.25 7.23
CA ILE A 12 -14.15 0.57 6.69
C ILE A 12 -13.59 1.87 6.11
N ARG A 13 -12.71 2.55 6.84
CA ARG A 13 -12.06 3.78 6.39
C ARG A 13 -11.32 3.56 5.06
N ASP A 14 -10.53 2.49 4.97
CA ASP A 14 -9.76 2.20 3.76
C ASP A 14 -10.66 1.84 2.58
N SER A 15 -11.72 1.07 2.81
CA SER A 15 -12.72 0.79 1.78
C SER A 15 -13.40 2.07 1.28
N VAL A 16 -13.74 2.99 2.18
CA VAL A 16 -14.34 4.29 1.82
C VAL A 16 -13.36 5.15 1.03
N LYS A 17 -12.10 5.25 1.49
CA LYS A 17 -11.04 5.99 0.78
C LYS A 17 -10.82 5.43 -0.62
N ALA A 18 -10.68 4.10 -0.76
CA ALA A 18 -10.45 3.45 -2.04
C ALA A 18 -11.63 3.63 -3.02
N LEU A 19 -12.86 3.46 -2.55
CA LEU A 19 -14.06 3.67 -3.37
C LEU A 19 -14.21 5.13 -3.80
N LYS A 20 -13.91 6.09 -2.92
CA LYS A 20 -13.88 7.51 -3.26
C LYS A 20 -12.81 7.78 -4.32
N ALA A 21 -11.60 7.31 -4.13
CA ALA A 21 -10.50 7.47 -5.07
C ALA A 21 -10.84 6.90 -6.46
N LEU A 22 -11.48 5.72 -6.51
CA LEU A 22 -11.98 5.13 -7.76
C LEU A 22 -13.05 6.00 -8.42
N SER A 23 -14.02 6.52 -7.65
CA SER A 23 -15.10 7.37 -8.19
C SER A 23 -14.59 8.72 -8.70
N GLU A 24 -13.48 9.21 -8.17
CA GLU A 24 -12.80 10.44 -8.57
C GLU A 24 -11.71 10.21 -9.62
N ASN A 25 -11.60 8.99 -10.18
CA ASN A 25 -10.58 8.58 -11.15
C ASN A 25 -9.13 8.84 -10.69
N ARG A 26 -8.86 8.77 -9.37
CA ARG A 26 -7.54 9.06 -8.80
C ARG A 26 -6.46 8.08 -9.26
N PHE A 27 -6.82 6.86 -9.63
CA PHE A 27 -5.90 5.81 -10.07
C PHE A 27 -5.72 5.71 -11.59
N GLN A 28 -6.44 6.52 -12.37
CA GLN A 28 -6.47 6.38 -13.84
C GLN A 28 -5.09 6.44 -14.48
N ASP A 29 -4.23 7.35 -14.01
CA ASP A 29 -2.87 7.54 -14.55
C ASP A 29 -1.87 6.47 -14.07
N GLN A 30 -2.27 5.64 -13.11
CA GLN A 30 -1.45 4.57 -12.54
C GLN A 30 -1.75 3.21 -13.17
N ILE A 31 -2.88 3.07 -13.86
CA ILE A 31 -3.37 1.79 -14.37
C ILE A 31 -2.91 1.60 -15.81
N ALA A 32 -2.18 0.50 -16.05
CA ALA A 32 -1.89 0.01 -17.39
C ALA A 32 -2.86 -1.13 -17.71
N PRO A 33 -3.75 -1.00 -18.69
CA PRO A 33 -4.68 -2.05 -19.09
C PRO A 33 -3.95 -3.32 -19.53
N ILE A 34 -4.44 -4.48 -19.08
CA ILE A 34 -3.87 -5.79 -19.41
C ILE A 34 -4.88 -6.64 -20.16
N LYS A 35 -4.49 -7.10 -21.34
CA LYS A 35 -5.27 -8.11 -22.09
C LYS A 35 -5.02 -9.48 -21.51
N VAL A 36 -6.09 -10.17 -21.15
CA VAL A 36 -6.05 -11.52 -20.57
C VAL A 36 -6.72 -12.50 -21.51
N GLU A 37 -6.01 -13.58 -21.79
CA GLU A 37 -6.53 -14.76 -22.49
C GLU A 37 -6.69 -15.89 -21.46
N GLU A 38 -7.93 -16.22 -21.16
CA GLU A 38 -8.27 -17.24 -20.17
C GLU A 38 -8.87 -18.48 -20.85
N THR A 39 -8.38 -19.64 -20.48
CA THR A 39 -8.97 -20.91 -20.91
C THR A 39 -9.50 -21.65 -19.69
N TYR A 40 -10.79 -21.95 -19.66
CA TYR A 40 -11.42 -22.66 -18.56
C TYR A 40 -12.40 -23.75 -19.08
N LEU A 41 -12.83 -24.62 -18.18
CA LEU A 41 -13.88 -25.57 -18.46
C LEU A 41 -15.23 -25.01 -18.01
N ASP A 42 -16.22 -25.01 -18.90
CA ASP A 42 -17.57 -24.60 -18.53
C ASP A 42 -18.30 -25.70 -17.69
N SER A 43 -19.51 -25.43 -17.28
CA SER A 43 -20.32 -26.36 -16.47
C SER A 43 -20.60 -27.68 -17.15
N SER A 44 -20.42 -27.81 -18.48
CA SER A 44 -20.56 -29.05 -19.26
C SER A 44 -19.22 -29.77 -19.44
N GLY A 45 -18.12 -29.25 -18.92
CA GLY A 45 -16.77 -29.79 -19.10
C GLY A 45 -16.13 -29.44 -20.45
N LYS A 46 -16.74 -28.54 -21.23
CA LYS A 46 -16.19 -28.07 -22.49
C LYS A 46 -15.18 -26.97 -22.28
N LYS A 47 -14.04 -27.04 -23.00
CA LYS A 47 -13.01 -26.00 -22.99
C LYS A 47 -13.51 -24.73 -23.68
N VAL A 48 -13.48 -23.64 -22.97
CA VAL A 48 -13.88 -22.29 -23.44
C VAL A 48 -12.72 -21.31 -23.31
N ASN A 49 -12.53 -20.52 -24.35
CA ASN A 49 -11.57 -19.41 -24.34
C ASN A 49 -12.32 -18.09 -24.14
N ARG A 50 -11.82 -17.26 -23.22
CA ARG A 50 -12.33 -15.92 -22.96
C ARG A 50 -11.20 -14.92 -23.07
N ASN A 51 -11.41 -13.86 -23.86
CA ASN A 51 -10.50 -12.74 -23.98
C ASN A 51 -11.17 -11.52 -23.37
N TYR A 52 -10.46 -10.82 -22.48
CA TYR A 52 -10.97 -9.59 -21.85
C TYR A 52 -9.81 -8.69 -21.47
N GLU A 53 -10.12 -7.43 -21.16
CA GLU A 53 -9.15 -6.46 -20.70
C GLU A 53 -9.43 -6.08 -19.25
N VAL A 54 -8.39 -6.16 -18.40
CA VAL A 54 -8.45 -5.70 -17.01
C VAL A 54 -8.01 -4.24 -16.97
N THR A 55 -8.93 -3.37 -16.56
CA THR A 55 -8.73 -1.91 -16.51
C THR A 55 -9.00 -1.32 -15.13
N LYS A 56 -9.34 -2.14 -14.14
CA LYS A 56 -9.73 -1.71 -12.79
C LYS A 56 -9.24 -2.69 -11.74
N ASP A 57 -8.88 -2.15 -10.58
CA ASP A 57 -8.69 -2.96 -9.38
C ASP A 57 -10.01 -3.57 -8.92
N GLU A 58 -10.00 -4.87 -8.62
CA GLU A 58 -11.18 -5.63 -8.19
C GLU A 58 -11.36 -5.63 -6.67
N GLY A 59 -10.33 -5.16 -5.93
CA GLY A 59 -10.25 -5.25 -4.47
C GLY A 59 -11.31 -4.46 -3.69
N PRO A 60 -11.57 -3.18 -4.03
CA PRO A 60 -12.45 -2.31 -3.23
C PRO A 60 -13.91 -2.79 -3.20
N ARG A 61 -14.46 -2.95 -1.99
CA ARG A 61 -15.80 -3.53 -1.78
C ARG A 61 -16.78 -2.50 -1.24
N LYS A 62 -17.88 -2.33 -1.95
CA LYS A 62 -19.02 -1.55 -1.45
C LYS A 62 -19.69 -2.27 -0.26
N GLY A 63 -20.24 -1.47 0.67
CA GLY A 63 -21.01 -2.02 1.80
C GLY A 63 -20.19 -2.60 2.95
N THR A 64 -18.87 -2.36 2.98
CA THR A 64 -18.02 -2.73 4.13
C THR A 64 -18.53 -2.02 5.39
N SER A 65 -18.95 -2.79 6.40
CA SER A 65 -19.54 -2.28 7.64
C SER A 65 -19.11 -3.11 8.85
N ILE A 66 -19.30 -2.56 10.05
CA ILE A 66 -19.00 -3.30 11.29
C ILE A 66 -19.81 -4.59 11.36
N SER A 67 -21.10 -4.55 10.96
CA SER A 67 -21.97 -5.72 10.94
C SER A 67 -21.46 -6.80 9.97
N ALA A 68 -21.06 -6.42 8.75
CA ALA A 68 -20.51 -7.35 7.77
C ALA A 68 -19.20 -7.98 8.26
N LEU A 69 -18.26 -7.15 8.74
CA LEU A 69 -16.96 -7.61 9.23
C LEU A 69 -17.08 -8.47 10.51
N SER A 70 -18.12 -8.28 11.31
CA SER A 70 -18.34 -9.06 12.55
C SER A 70 -18.74 -10.51 12.28
N LYS A 71 -19.26 -10.82 11.11
CA LYS A 71 -19.69 -12.17 10.72
C LYS A 71 -18.53 -13.03 10.21
N LEU A 72 -17.39 -12.42 9.94
CA LEU A 72 -16.23 -13.13 9.40
C LEU A 72 -15.55 -13.96 10.48
N ARG A 73 -15.16 -15.19 10.12
CA ARG A 73 -14.44 -16.12 11.01
C ARG A 73 -12.96 -15.76 11.07
N ALA A 74 -12.34 -16.02 12.20
CA ALA A 74 -10.89 -15.97 12.36
C ALA A 74 -10.23 -17.03 11.47
N VAL A 75 -9.11 -16.67 10.82
CA VAL A 75 -8.45 -17.53 9.81
C VAL A 75 -7.16 -18.19 10.30
N PHE A 76 -6.52 -17.69 11.36
CA PHE A 76 -5.25 -18.23 11.85
C PHE A 76 -5.32 -18.92 13.21
N ALA A 77 -6.25 -18.54 14.06
CA ALA A 77 -6.38 -19.13 15.38
C ALA A 77 -7.84 -19.21 15.80
N ASN A 78 -8.20 -20.24 16.56
CA ASN A 78 -9.51 -20.32 17.21
C ASN A 78 -9.71 -19.12 18.14
N ASN A 79 -10.84 -18.43 18.02
CA ASN A 79 -11.13 -17.18 18.73
C ASN A 79 -10.12 -16.04 18.46
N GLY A 80 -9.38 -16.12 17.35
CA GLY A 80 -8.45 -15.08 16.90
C GLY A 80 -9.13 -13.81 16.45
N SER A 81 -8.33 -12.77 16.22
CA SER A 81 -8.82 -11.45 15.78
C SER A 81 -8.64 -11.18 14.28
N VAL A 82 -7.83 -11.98 13.60
CA VAL A 82 -7.53 -11.80 12.18
C VAL A 82 -8.52 -12.56 11.32
N THR A 83 -9.17 -11.85 10.42
CA THR A 83 -10.19 -12.37 9.49
C THR A 83 -9.86 -11.93 8.07
N ALA A 84 -10.50 -12.50 7.07
CA ALA A 84 -10.38 -12.04 5.69
C ALA A 84 -10.73 -10.55 5.49
N GLY A 85 -11.53 -9.97 6.38
CA GLY A 85 -11.95 -8.57 6.27
C GLY A 85 -11.00 -7.56 6.90
N ASN A 86 -10.00 -7.99 7.67
CA ASN A 86 -8.99 -7.11 8.28
C ASN A 86 -7.55 -7.52 7.93
N SER A 87 -7.42 -8.25 6.83
CA SER A 87 -6.17 -8.64 6.19
C SER A 87 -6.12 -8.06 4.78
N SER A 88 -4.93 -7.84 4.25
CA SER A 88 -4.75 -7.53 2.83
C SER A 88 -5.24 -8.69 1.97
N GLN A 89 -5.70 -8.36 0.78
CA GLN A 89 -6.11 -9.37 -0.18
C GLN A 89 -4.89 -10.00 -0.84
N MET A 90 -4.91 -11.32 -1.07
CA MET A 90 -3.98 -11.94 -2.00
C MET A 90 -4.31 -11.41 -3.39
N SER A 91 -3.33 -10.83 -4.04
CA SER A 91 -3.53 -10.11 -5.29
C SER A 91 -2.41 -10.44 -6.26
N ASP A 92 -2.78 -10.59 -7.51
CA ASP A 92 -1.84 -10.51 -8.62
C ASP A 92 -1.61 -9.04 -8.95
N GLY A 93 -0.40 -8.68 -9.36
CA GLY A 93 -0.10 -7.32 -9.71
C GLY A 93 1.35 -7.11 -10.11
N ALA A 94 1.57 -6.11 -10.93
CA ALA A 94 2.89 -5.63 -11.32
C ALA A 94 2.91 -4.09 -11.25
N ALA A 95 4.06 -3.54 -10.91
CA ALA A 95 4.29 -2.11 -10.92
C ALA A 95 5.74 -1.84 -11.34
N PHE A 96 5.96 -0.77 -12.08
CA PHE A 96 7.27 -0.40 -12.60
C PHE A 96 7.62 1.02 -12.18
N VAL A 97 8.85 1.20 -11.75
CA VAL A 97 9.47 2.50 -11.47
C VAL A 97 10.81 2.52 -12.20
N MET A 98 11.00 3.51 -13.05
CA MET A 98 12.30 3.72 -13.71
C MET A 98 13.22 4.50 -12.75
N VAL A 99 14.40 3.95 -12.48
CA VAL A 99 15.41 4.56 -11.63
C VAL A 99 16.65 4.86 -12.47
N MET A 100 17.17 6.07 -12.35
CA MET A 100 18.37 6.48 -13.08
C MET A 100 19.19 7.48 -12.27
N SER A 101 20.47 7.67 -12.66
CA SER A 101 21.31 8.68 -12.05
C SER A 101 20.93 10.09 -12.52
N GLU A 102 21.37 11.11 -11.76
CA GLU A 102 21.16 12.51 -12.14
C GLU A 102 21.84 12.84 -13.49
N GLU A 103 23.00 12.25 -13.75
CA GLU A 103 23.71 12.41 -15.02
C GLU A 103 22.88 11.90 -16.19
N MET A 104 22.29 10.72 -16.07
CA MET A 104 21.43 10.13 -17.09
C MET A 104 20.13 10.95 -17.30
N VAL A 105 19.55 11.47 -16.24
CA VAL A 105 18.39 12.38 -16.31
C VAL A 105 18.72 13.61 -17.16
N LYS A 106 19.90 14.20 -16.95
CA LYS A 106 20.37 15.37 -17.72
C LYS A 106 20.67 15.01 -19.17
N GLU A 107 21.38 13.90 -19.40
CA GLU A 107 21.75 13.42 -20.73
C GLU A 107 20.53 13.14 -21.61
N LEU A 108 19.52 12.46 -21.05
CA LEU A 108 18.28 12.12 -21.73
C LEU A 108 17.25 13.25 -21.76
N ASN A 109 17.53 14.38 -21.10
CA ASN A 109 16.61 15.51 -20.95
C ASN A 109 15.22 15.05 -20.46
N ILE A 110 15.19 14.18 -19.43
CA ILE A 110 13.97 13.66 -18.82
C ILE A 110 13.63 14.51 -17.61
N GLU A 111 12.36 14.77 -17.41
CA GLU A 111 11.86 15.43 -16.20
C GLU A 111 11.61 14.38 -15.11
N PRO A 112 12.40 14.34 -14.02
CA PRO A 112 12.24 13.35 -12.97
C PRO A 112 11.04 13.69 -12.08
N ILE A 113 10.26 12.67 -11.71
CA ILE A 113 9.08 12.83 -10.84
C ILE A 113 9.51 13.06 -9.39
N ALA A 114 10.44 12.24 -8.89
CA ALA A 114 10.89 12.27 -7.51
C ALA A 114 12.37 11.88 -7.40
N ARG A 115 13.00 12.29 -6.33
CA ARG A 115 14.35 11.87 -5.93
C ARG A 115 14.27 10.99 -4.70
N MET A 116 14.90 9.81 -4.72
CA MET A 116 15.10 9.03 -3.52
C MET A 116 16.11 9.74 -2.62
N VAL A 117 15.66 10.18 -1.44
CA VAL A 117 16.51 10.84 -0.45
C VAL A 117 17.32 9.81 0.31
N ASN A 118 16.66 8.77 0.81
CA ASN A 118 17.32 7.69 1.53
C ASN A 118 16.40 6.46 1.65
N TYR A 119 17.02 5.33 1.98
CA TYR A 119 16.36 4.07 2.25
C TYR A 119 16.99 3.38 3.46
N ALA A 120 16.19 2.78 4.30
CA ALA A 120 16.67 1.97 5.41
C ALA A 120 15.88 0.67 5.56
N ALA A 121 16.60 -0.40 5.81
CA ALA A 121 16.05 -1.64 6.32
C ALA A 121 16.46 -1.83 7.78
N ALA A 122 15.60 -2.46 8.58
CA ALA A 122 15.86 -2.78 9.98
C ALA A 122 15.30 -4.16 10.33
N GLY A 123 16.04 -4.92 11.13
CA GLY A 123 15.60 -6.22 11.64
C GLY A 123 14.69 -6.06 12.86
N VAL A 124 13.72 -6.95 12.98
CA VAL A 124 12.89 -7.15 14.16
C VAL A 124 12.69 -8.64 14.41
N GLU A 125 12.19 -9.03 15.56
CA GLU A 125 11.89 -10.44 15.86
C GLU A 125 10.91 -11.00 14.80
N PRO A 126 11.21 -12.16 14.16
CA PRO A 126 10.37 -12.74 13.11
C PRO A 126 8.91 -12.95 13.49
N LYS A 127 8.63 -13.33 14.73
CA LYS A 127 7.26 -13.55 15.25
C LYS A 127 6.39 -12.28 15.24
N ILE A 128 7.02 -11.12 15.28
CA ILE A 128 6.35 -9.81 15.27
C ILE A 128 6.78 -8.98 14.05
N MET A 129 7.11 -9.62 12.94
CA MET A 129 7.57 -8.97 11.72
C MET A 129 6.72 -7.77 11.28
N GLY A 130 5.43 -7.81 11.58
CA GLY A 130 4.48 -6.75 11.21
C GLY A 130 4.84 -5.36 11.73
N ILE A 131 5.60 -5.27 12.83
CA ILE A 131 6.07 -3.98 13.36
C ILE A 131 7.43 -3.53 12.78
N GLY A 132 7.94 -4.19 11.75
CA GLY A 132 9.19 -3.79 11.08
C GLY A 132 9.33 -2.30 10.78
N PRO A 133 8.28 -1.60 10.32
CA PRO A 133 8.32 -0.15 10.11
C PRO A 133 8.68 0.65 11.37
N VAL A 134 8.35 0.18 12.57
CA VAL A 134 8.71 0.87 13.84
C VAL A 134 10.22 0.99 14.00
N ALA A 135 10.99 0.04 13.49
CA ALA A 135 12.44 0.09 13.49
C ALA A 135 13.02 0.82 12.26
N ALA A 136 12.40 0.64 11.09
CA ALA A 136 12.93 1.19 9.84
C ALA A 136 12.68 2.70 9.67
N VAL A 137 11.51 3.20 10.08
CA VAL A 137 11.13 4.61 9.91
C VAL A 137 12.03 5.56 10.69
N PRO A 138 12.28 5.37 12.01
CA PRO A 138 13.21 6.24 12.72
C PRO A 138 14.64 6.19 12.15
N LYS A 139 15.04 5.02 11.66
CA LYS A 139 16.36 4.83 11.05
C LYS A 139 16.51 5.66 9.77
N VAL A 140 15.55 5.59 8.86
CA VAL A 140 15.60 6.34 7.59
C VAL A 140 15.50 7.83 7.83
N LEU A 141 14.66 8.30 8.76
CA LEU A 141 14.55 9.70 9.14
C LEU A 141 15.88 10.24 9.68
N LYS A 142 16.51 9.50 10.59
CA LYS A 142 17.83 9.88 11.12
C LYS A 142 18.89 9.96 10.02
N GLN A 143 18.94 9.00 9.12
CA GLN A 143 19.89 8.96 8.02
C GLN A 143 19.67 10.07 6.99
N SER A 144 18.43 10.53 6.84
CA SER A 144 18.06 11.63 5.95
C SER A 144 18.20 13.01 6.57
N GLY A 145 18.47 13.10 7.89
CA GLY A 145 18.45 14.36 8.61
C GLY A 145 17.07 15.01 8.74
N LEU A 146 15.99 14.23 8.48
CA LEU A 146 14.61 14.70 8.50
C LEU A 146 13.92 14.34 9.81
N LYS A 147 12.93 15.15 10.16
CA LYS A 147 11.97 14.87 11.24
C LYS A 147 10.71 14.23 10.65
N GLN A 148 9.96 13.51 11.47
CA GLN A 148 8.70 12.90 11.04
C GLN A 148 7.69 13.91 10.48
N ASN A 149 7.66 15.12 11.04
CA ASN A 149 6.76 16.19 10.59
C ASN A 149 7.16 16.84 9.24
N ASP A 150 8.35 16.52 8.72
CA ASP A 150 8.76 16.96 7.38
C ASP A 150 8.13 16.06 6.29
N VAL A 151 7.61 14.89 6.68
CA VAL A 151 6.96 13.95 5.77
C VAL A 151 5.47 14.27 5.65
N GLU A 152 5.03 14.61 4.45
CA GLU A 152 3.68 15.11 4.18
C GLU A 152 2.70 14.02 3.70
N LEU A 153 3.20 12.91 3.13
CA LEU A 153 2.42 11.74 2.76
C LEU A 153 3.15 10.45 3.09
N ILE A 154 2.40 9.43 3.48
CA ILE A 154 2.94 8.12 3.84
C ILE A 154 2.10 7.03 3.19
N GLU A 155 2.76 6.17 2.42
CA GLU A 155 2.20 4.89 1.99
C GLU A 155 2.76 3.78 2.90
N LEU A 156 1.92 3.30 3.81
CA LEU A 156 2.20 2.19 4.72
C LEU A 156 1.53 0.92 4.19
N ASN A 157 2.30 -0.12 3.95
CA ASN A 157 1.71 -1.41 3.57
C ASN A 157 0.85 -1.99 4.69
N GLU A 158 -0.41 -2.25 4.40
CA GLU A 158 -1.39 -2.80 5.33
C GLU A 158 -1.52 -4.32 5.15
N ALA A 159 -0.51 -5.07 5.57
CA ALA A 159 -0.62 -6.53 5.56
C ALA A 159 -1.81 -6.99 6.41
N PHE A 160 -1.97 -6.36 7.58
CA PHE A 160 -3.09 -6.58 8.52
C PHE A 160 -3.48 -5.26 9.19
N ALA A 161 -4.76 -5.06 9.48
CA ALA A 161 -5.23 -3.89 10.21
C ALA A 161 -4.62 -3.79 11.63
N SER A 162 -4.41 -4.92 12.29
CA SER A 162 -3.76 -4.98 13.60
C SER A 162 -2.33 -4.47 13.56
N GLN A 163 -1.56 -4.92 12.56
CA GLN A 163 -0.18 -4.51 12.33
C GLN A 163 -0.08 -3.02 12.01
N SER A 164 -0.89 -2.54 11.07
CA SER A 164 -0.87 -1.13 10.66
C SER A 164 -1.24 -0.19 11.80
N LEU A 165 -2.25 -0.56 12.60
CA LEU A 165 -2.63 0.21 13.79
C LEU A 165 -1.51 0.22 14.86
N ALA A 166 -0.80 -0.90 15.03
CA ALA A 166 0.34 -0.96 15.94
C ALA A 166 1.45 -0.02 15.47
N VAL A 167 1.83 -0.09 14.20
CA VAL A 167 2.85 0.80 13.60
C VAL A 167 2.45 2.27 13.74
N MET A 168 1.23 2.64 13.34
CA MET A 168 0.75 4.01 13.45
C MET A 168 0.75 4.54 14.88
N ARG A 169 0.44 3.70 15.86
CA ARG A 169 0.46 4.05 17.29
C ARG A 169 1.88 4.24 17.81
N GLU A 170 2.74 3.24 17.59
CA GLU A 170 4.11 3.27 18.10
C GLU A 170 4.93 4.44 17.52
N LEU A 171 4.69 4.77 16.25
CA LEU A 171 5.34 5.90 15.59
C LEU A 171 4.56 7.21 15.75
N ASN A 172 3.40 7.20 16.39
CA ASN A 172 2.52 8.37 16.50
C ASN A 172 2.25 9.04 15.13
N LEU A 173 1.96 8.24 14.10
CA LEU A 173 1.71 8.76 12.75
C LEU A 173 0.37 9.49 12.67
N ASN A 174 0.34 10.62 11.99
CA ASN A 174 -0.90 11.28 11.61
C ASN A 174 -1.65 10.43 10.57
N GLN A 175 -2.80 9.89 10.93
CA GLN A 175 -3.60 9.02 10.07
C GLN A 175 -4.18 9.71 8.83
N ASP A 176 -4.23 11.04 8.81
CA ASP A 176 -4.79 11.80 7.70
C ASP A 176 -3.84 11.87 6.49
N ILE A 177 -2.55 11.65 6.74
CA ILE A 177 -1.52 11.58 5.69
C ILE A 177 -1.11 10.14 5.32
N VAL A 178 -1.69 9.13 6.01
CA VAL A 178 -1.39 7.71 5.74
C VAL A 178 -2.45 7.11 4.82
N ASN A 179 -1.98 6.49 3.72
CA ASN A 179 -2.80 5.76 2.75
C ASN A 179 -4.06 6.57 2.38
N VAL A 180 -3.84 7.75 1.84
CA VAL A 180 -4.91 8.74 1.62
C VAL A 180 -5.97 8.30 0.63
N ASN A 181 -5.62 7.39 -0.28
CA ASN A 181 -6.51 6.78 -1.26
C ASN A 181 -6.91 5.33 -0.91
N GLY A 182 -6.72 4.92 0.35
CA GLY A 182 -6.90 3.54 0.82
C GLY A 182 -5.63 2.71 0.72
N GLY A 183 -5.50 1.72 1.59
CA GLY A 183 -4.34 0.84 1.69
C GLY A 183 -4.62 -0.58 1.19
N ALA A 184 -3.70 -1.49 1.46
CA ALA A 184 -3.71 -2.87 0.94
C ALA A 184 -4.92 -3.70 1.37
N ILE A 185 -5.57 -3.38 2.47
CA ILE A 185 -6.80 -4.05 2.90
C ILE A 185 -7.92 -3.87 1.86
N ALA A 186 -7.99 -2.69 1.22
CA ALA A 186 -8.95 -2.40 0.18
C ALA A 186 -8.41 -2.66 -1.24
N LEU A 187 -7.14 -2.33 -1.50
CA LEU A 187 -6.53 -2.32 -2.84
C LEU A 187 -5.67 -3.55 -3.15
N GLY A 188 -5.42 -4.41 -2.17
CA GLY A 188 -4.59 -5.61 -2.35
C GLY A 188 -3.09 -5.40 -2.11
N HIS A 189 -2.41 -6.54 -1.89
CA HIS A 189 -0.98 -6.62 -1.58
C HIS A 189 -0.31 -7.68 -2.45
N PRO A 190 0.03 -7.35 -3.71
CA PRO A 190 0.82 -8.23 -4.55
C PRO A 190 2.27 -8.22 -4.07
N LEU A 191 2.66 -9.24 -3.30
CA LEU A 191 3.85 -9.29 -2.45
C LEU A 191 5.12 -8.75 -3.12
N GLY A 192 5.47 -9.28 -4.29
CA GLY A 192 6.71 -8.93 -4.98
C GLY A 192 6.73 -7.52 -5.57
N CYS A 193 5.58 -6.91 -5.83
CA CYS A 193 5.52 -5.58 -6.43
C CYS A 193 5.09 -4.46 -5.47
N THR A 194 4.71 -4.78 -4.24
CA THR A 194 4.11 -3.79 -3.33
C THR A 194 4.99 -2.56 -3.12
N GLY A 195 6.31 -2.72 -3.02
CA GLY A 195 7.21 -1.56 -2.89
C GLY A 195 7.12 -0.60 -4.06
N ALA A 196 7.16 -1.11 -5.29
CA ALA A 196 6.99 -0.31 -6.50
C ALA A 196 5.57 0.28 -6.60
N LYS A 197 4.53 -0.52 -6.29
CA LYS A 197 3.13 -0.07 -6.27
C LYS A 197 2.92 1.11 -5.32
N LEU A 198 3.38 1.02 -4.08
CA LEU A 198 3.25 2.10 -3.10
C LEU A 198 4.03 3.35 -3.53
N SER A 199 5.19 3.18 -4.19
CA SER A 199 5.95 4.30 -4.74
C SER A 199 5.18 5.01 -5.85
N VAL A 200 4.59 4.26 -6.79
CA VAL A 200 3.73 4.82 -7.84
C VAL A 200 2.54 5.58 -7.25
N GLN A 201 1.85 4.99 -6.25
CA GLN A 201 0.73 5.64 -5.57
C GLN A 201 1.15 6.94 -4.87
N LEU A 202 2.29 6.91 -4.16
CA LEU A 202 2.85 8.09 -3.50
C LEU A 202 3.16 9.20 -4.49
N PHE A 203 3.89 8.90 -5.56
CA PHE A 203 4.33 9.91 -6.54
C PHE A 203 3.16 10.53 -7.29
N ASP A 204 2.18 9.73 -7.70
CA ASP A 204 0.99 10.21 -8.38
C ASP A 204 0.12 11.09 -7.49
N GLU A 205 -0.03 10.73 -6.21
CA GLU A 205 -0.76 11.53 -5.24
C GLU A 205 -0.05 12.86 -4.93
N MET A 206 1.28 12.84 -4.78
CA MET A 206 2.07 14.06 -4.59
C MET A 206 1.97 14.98 -5.81
N ARG A 207 1.99 14.41 -7.03
CA ARG A 207 1.77 15.15 -8.28
C ARG A 207 0.40 15.83 -8.30
N LYS A 208 -0.66 15.08 -8.01
CA LYS A 208 -2.05 15.58 -8.00
C LYS A 208 -2.31 16.66 -6.95
N ARG A 209 -1.46 16.70 -5.92
CA ARG A 209 -1.49 17.75 -4.89
C ARG A 209 -0.51 18.90 -5.12
N ASN A 210 0.25 18.88 -6.20
CA ASN A 210 1.29 19.87 -6.50
C ASN A 210 2.30 20.04 -5.33
N MET A 211 2.83 18.94 -4.83
CA MET A 211 3.66 18.90 -3.61
C MET A 211 5.16 19.05 -3.90
N LYS A 212 5.54 19.89 -4.86
CA LYS A 212 6.94 20.15 -5.22
C LYS A 212 7.79 20.53 -4.01
N GLY A 213 8.97 19.90 -3.86
CA GLY A 213 9.89 20.11 -2.75
C GLY A 213 9.43 19.52 -1.42
N LYS A 214 8.34 18.73 -1.42
CA LYS A 214 7.82 18.04 -0.23
C LYS A 214 8.32 16.59 -0.18
N PHE A 215 8.32 16.02 1.03
CA PHE A 215 8.76 14.66 1.26
C PHE A 215 7.58 13.71 1.44
N GLY A 216 7.69 12.55 0.80
CA GLY A 216 6.81 11.41 1.00
C GLY A 216 7.59 10.18 1.45
N MET A 217 6.91 9.25 2.10
CA MET A 217 7.52 8.01 2.61
C MET A 217 6.73 6.79 2.18
N VAL A 218 7.45 5.76 1.77
CA VAL A 218 6.92 4.40 1.60
C VAL A 218 7.52 3.52 2.68
N THR A 219 6.70 2.76 3.40
CA THR A 219 7.18 1.84 4.43
C THR A 219 6.35 0.56 4.49
N MET A 220 7.01 -0.54 4.83
CA MET A 220 6.40 -1.86 4.89
C MET A 220 7.11 -2.79 5.85
N CYS A 221 6.38 -3.74 6.39
CA CYS A 221 6.98 -4.92 6.99
C CYS A 221 7.39 -5.91 5.88
N VAL A 222 8.44 -6.66 6.15
CA VAL A 222 8.98 -7.66 5.22
C VAL A 222 9.10 -8.99 5.95
N GLY A 223 8.78 -10.07 5.27
CA GLY A 223 8.86 -11.42 5.81
C GLY A 223 10.21 -11.72 6.45
N THR A 224 10.25 -12.69 7.36
CA THR A 224 11.43 -13.10 8.14
C THR A 224 11.89 -12.11 9.22
N GLY A 225 11.14 -11.04 9.50
CA GLY A 225 11.43 -10.11 10.58
C GLY A 225 12.22 -8.87 10.14
N GLN A 226 11.73 -8.18 9.11
CA GLN A 226 12.33 -6.95 8.63
C GLN A 226 11.31 -5.84 8.46
N GLY A 227 11.77 -4.60 8.52
CA GLY A 227 11.06 -3.41 8.07
C GLY A 227 11.87 -2.69 7.02
N ALA A 228 11.18 -2.05 6.08
CA ALA A 228 11.77 -1.20 5.06
C ALA A 228 11.08 0.17 5.08
N ALA A 229 11.87 1.24 4.87
CA ALA A 229 11.35 2.59 4.70
C ALA A 229 12.21 3.36 3.69
N GLY A 230 11.56 4.01 2.73
CA GLY A 230 12.17 4.89 1.75
C GLY A 230 11.56 6.29 1.81
N ILE A 231 12.39 7.32 1.74
CA ILE A 231 11.98 8.73 1.68
C ILE A 231 12.28 9.28 0.31
N PHE A 232 11.30 9.98 -0.25
CA PHE A 232 11.35 10.59 -1.57
C PHE A 232 11.02 12.08 -1.45
N GLU A 233 11.79 12.89 -2.17
CA GLU A 233 11.45 14.29 -2.44
C GLU A 233 10.76 14.38 -3.79
N PHE A 234 9.60 15.04 -3.84
CA PHE A 234 8.87 15.27 -5.07
C PHE A 234 9.44 16.48 -5.81
N LEU A 235 9.73 16.33 -7.10
CA LEU A 235 10.48 17.33 -7.87
C LEU A 235 9.64 18.18 -8.83
N ASN A 236 8.42 17.71 -9.20
CA ASN A 236 7.59 18.35 -10.24
C ASN A 236 6.40 19.12 -9.68
#